data_116026d9ae97dba37721b407f6273e89
#
_entry.id   116026d9ae97dba37721b407f6273e89
#
_cell.length_a   1.000
_cell.length_b   1.000
_cell.length_c   1.000
_cell.angle_alpha   90.00
_cell.angle_beta   90.00
_cell.angle_gamma   90.00
#
_symmetry.space_group_name_H-M   'P 1'
#
loop_
_entity.id
_entity.type
_entity.pdbx_description
1 polymer ?
#
loop_
_entity_poly.entity_id
_entity_poly.type
_entity_poly.pdbx_seq_one_letter_code
_entity_poly.pdbx_strand_id
1 'polypeptide(L)'
;MGLYIMSGLEQFKIKLYADGADLNGMIEEYKKGIASGFTTNPTLMKKAGVKSYEEFAKAALKAIPDLPISFEVFSDDLPGMEREARKIGSWGKNVYIKIPVTNTKGESTAPLVKKLSHEGLKLNVTAILTLDQVKTVAKALSPETPSIVSVFAGRIADTGRDPMPMMKDAVKVLKSNPKAELLWASTRELLNLIQAESCGCHIITITNDILKKVPQVGKDLDHLSLETVQMFYSDAQSAGYRI
;
A
#
# COMPACT_ATOMS: atom_id res chain seq x y z
N MET A 1 20.95 5.42 -14.16
CA MET A 1 20.39 4.74 -12.96
C MET A 1 18.91 4.39 -13.11
N GLY A 2 18.09 5.17 -13.83
CA GLY A 2 16.68 4.86 -14.06
C GLY A 2 16.37 3.64 -14.94
N LEU A 3 17.20 3.34 -15.95
CA LEU A 3 16.99 2.21 -16.86
C LEU A 3 17.18 0.81 -16.21
N TYR A 4 18.03 0.68 -15.19
CA TYR A 4 18.27 -0.61 -14.51
C TYR A 4 17.12 -1.04 -13.57
N ILE A 5 16.36 -0.09 -13.06
CA ILE A 5 15.23 -0.38 -12.16
C ILE A 5 14.01 -0.89 -12.95
N MET A 6 13.81 -0.41 -14.17
CA MET A 6 12.73 -0.85 -15.05
C MET A 6 12.86 -2.32 -15.48
N SER A 7 14.10 -2.80 -15.73
CA SER A 7 14.33 -4.18 -16.19
C SER A 7 13.88 -5.27 -15.21
N GLY A 8 13.73 -4.96 -13.92
CA GLY A 8 13.26 -5.92 -12.93
C GLY A 8 11.73 -5.88 -12.67
N LEU A 9 11.06 -4.76 -13.00
CA LEU A 9 9.62 -4.57 -12.75
C LEU A 9 8.75 -4.92 -13.95
N GLU A 10 9.27 -4.87 -15.18
CA GLU A 10 8.54 -5.19 -16.41
C GLU A 10 7.96 -6.61 -16.44
N GLN A 11 8.51 -7.52 -15.65
CA GLN A 11 8.01 -8.88 -15.52
C GLN A 11 6.74 -9.01 -14.66
N PHE A 12 6.40 -7.96 -13.85
CA PHE A 12 5.27 -7.99 -12.95
C PHE A 12 4.05 -7.28 -13.57
N LYS A 13 2.88 -7.90 -13.42
CA LYS A 13 1.59 -7.33 -13.85
C LYS A 13 0.90 -6.58 -12.72
N ILE A 14 1.29 -6.85 -11.47
CA ILE A 14 0.74 -6.21 -10.28
C ILE A 14 1.07 -4.72 -10.27
N LYS A 15 0.10 -3.90 -9.91
CA LYS A 15 0.32 -2.45 -9.74
C LYS A 15 1.14 -2.20 -8.48
N LEU A 16 2.21 -1.45 -8.63
CA LEU A 16 3.08 -1.12 -7.51
C LEU A 16 2.73 0.27 -6.99
N TYR A 17 2.28 0.35 -5.74
CA TYR A 17 2.05 1.60 -5.04
C TYR A 17 3.22 1.90 -4.09
N ALA A 18 3.64 3.15 -4.02
CA ALA A 18 4.62 3.59 -3.04
C ALA A 18 3.90 3.99 -1.73
N ASP A 19 4.36 3.45 -0.60
CA ASP A 19 3.84 3.76 0.74
C ASP A 19 4.73 4.78 1.43
N GLY A 20 4.24 5.99 1.60
CA GLY A 20 5.02 7.07 2.19
C GLY A 20 4.24 8.36 2.37
N ALA A 21 4.80 9.28 3.17
CA ALA A 21 4.24 10.61 3.39
C ALA A 21 5.34 11.70 3.33
N ASP A 22 6.51 11.37 2.79
CA ASP A 22 7.51 12.35 2.40
C ASP A 22 7.20 12.84 0.98
N LEU A 23 6.80 14.10 0.86
CA LEU A 23 6.38 14.68 -0.41
C LEU A 23 7.48 14.64 -1.47
N ASN A 24 8.72 14.89 -1.10
CA ASN A 24 9.84 14.87 -2.06
C ASN A 24 10.08 13.44 -2.57
N GLY A 25 10.08 12.46 -1.67
CA GLY A 25 10.18 11.05 -2.05
C GLY A 25 9.04 10.59 -2.95
N MET A 26 7.79 11.00 -2.68
CA MET A 26 6.65 10.71 -3.55
C MET A 26 6.83 11.31 -4.95
N ILE A 27 7.29 12.54 -5.06
CA ILE A 27 7.57 13.20 -6.35
C ILE A 27 8.70 12.51 -7.11
N GLU A 28 9.75 12.07 -6.41
CA GLU A 28 10.84 11.32 -7.04
C GLU A 28 10.36 9.97 -7.61
N GLU A 29 9.57 9.21 -6.85
CA GLU A 29 9.03 7.93 -7.32
C GLU A 29 8.03 8.12 -8.48
N TYR A 30 7.23 9.19 -8.44
CA TYR A 30 6.36 9.58 -9.53
C TYR A 30 7.16 9.87 -10.82
N LYS A 31 8.22 10.69 -10.74
CA LYS A 31 9.07 11.04 -11.88
C LYS A 31 9.83 9.85 -12.47
N LYS A 32 10.17 8.85 -11.64
CA LYS A 32 10.79 7.60 -12.12
C LYS A 32 9.83 6.72 -12.91
N GLY A 33 8.51 6.95 -12.82
CA GLY A 33 7.49 6.13 -13.49
C GLY A 33 7.35 4.71 -12.93
N ILE A 34 7.84 4.46 -11.72
CA ILE A 34 7.82 3.14 -11.07
C ILE A 34 6.49 2.91 -10.36
N ALA A 35 6.00 3.93 -9.66
CA ALA A 35 4.76 3.85 -8.90
C ALA A 35 3.54 4.02 -9.80
N SER A 36 2.55 3.15 -9.64
CA SER A 36 1.22 3.25 -10.27
C SER A 36 0.20 3.96 -9.35
N GLY A 37 0.61 4.35 -8.15
CA GLY A 37 -0.19 5.04 -7.15
C GLY A 37 0.53 5.18 -5.82
N PHE A 38 -0.13 5.80 -4.86
CA PHE A 38 0.46 6.08 -3.55
C PHE A 38 -0.51 5.76 -2.42
N THR A 39 0.03 5.23 -1.32
CA THR A 39 -0.68 5.10 -0.06
C THR A 39 0.00 5.92 1.01
N THR A 40 -0.81 6.54 1.86
CA THR A 40 -0.35 7.23 3.07
C THR A 40 -1.01 6.61 4.29
N ASN A 41 -0.46 6.87 5.47
CA ASN A 41 -1.09 6.50 6.72
C ASN A 41 -0.61 7.42 7.85
N PRO A 42 -1.36 7.53 8.99
CA PRO A 42 -1.03 8.43 10.08
C PRO A 42 0.39 8.24 10.66
N THR A 43 0.86 6.99 10.72
CA THR A 43 2.19 6.68 11.26
C THR A 43 3.30 7.22 10.36
N LEU A 44 3.19 7.04 9.05
CA LEU A 44 4.16 7.58 8.08
C LEU A 44 4.14 9.10 8.06
N MET A 45 2.96 9.71 8.17
CA MET A 45 2.81 11.16 8.22
C MET A 45 3.45 11.76 9.48
N LYS A 46 3.24 11.13 10.64
CA LYS A 46 3.91 11.52 11.89
C LYS A 46 5.43 11.41 11.75
N LYS A 47 5.93 10.31 11.17
CA LYS A 47 7.37 10.08 10.94
C LYS A 47 7.97 11.11 9.98
N ALA A 48 7.22 11.52 8.95
CA ALA A 48 7.64 12.55 8.00
C ALA A 48 7.49 13.99 8.53
N GLY A 49 6.98 14.17 9.75
CA GLY A 49 6.82 15.50 10.37
C GLY A 49 5.73 16.36 9.72
N VAL A 50 4.73 15.74 9.08
CA VAL A 50 3.59 16.45 8.46
C VAL A 50 2.81 17.18 9.54
N LYS A 51 2.75 18.52 9.44
CA LYS A 51 2.04 19.38 10.42
C LYS A 51 0.58 19.63 10.03
N SER A 52 0.31 19.77 8.73
CA SER A 52 -1.02 20.00 8.19
C SER A 52 -1.37 18.92 7.16
N TYR A 53 -2.36 18.11 7.50
CA TYR A 53 -2.79 17.00 6.65
C TYR A 53 -3.35 17.47 5.30
N GLU A 54 -4.21 18.48 5.35
CA GLU A 54 -4.85 19.02 4.15
C GLU A 54 -3.83 19.72 3.23
N GLU A 55 -2.88 20.46 3.78
CA GLU A 55 -1.82 21.11 2.98
C GLU A 55 -0.92 20.07 2.32
N PHE A 56 -0.52 19.04 3.06
CA PHE A 56 0.23 17.93 2.50
C PHE A 56 -0.53 17.24 1.36
N ALA A 57 -1.81 16.90 1.60
CA ALA A 57 -2.63 16.23 0.61
C ALA A 57 -2.79 17.06 -0.66
N LYS A 58 -3.08 18.36 -0.53
CA LYS A 58 -3.20 19.29 -1.68
C LYS A 58 -1.88 19.44 -2.43
N ALA A 59 -0.75 19.50 -1.73
CA ALA A 59 0.56 19.56 -2.36
C ALA A 59 0.89 18.27 -3.11
N ALA A 60 0.60 17.11 -2.54
CA ALA A 60 0.79 15.81 -3.19
C ALA A 60 -0.09 15.68 -4.44
N LEU A 61 -1.38 16.03 -4.35
CA LEU A 61 -2.31 15.98 -5.49
C LEU A 61 -1.93 16.95 -6.62
N LYS A 62 -1.38 18.13 -6.27
CA LYS A 62 -0.86 19.07 -7.28
C LYS A 62 0.37 18.53 -7.99
N ALA A 63 1.27 17.86 -7.26
CA ALA A 63 2.50 17.31 -7.81
C ALA A 63 2.28 16.00 -8.59
N ILE A 64 1.22 15.23 -8.25
CA ILE A 64 0.88 13.92 -8.79
C ILE A 64 -0.60 13.94 -9.21
N PRO A 65 -0.93 14.55 -10.36
CA PRO A 65 -2.33 14.85 -10.71
C PRO A 65 -3.10 13.66 -11.31
N ASP A 66 -2.42 12.62 -11.76
CA ASP A 66 -2.95 11.53 -12.58
C ASP A 66 -2.92 10.15 -11.92
N LEU A 67 -2.08 9.95 -10.90
CA LEU A 67 -2.03 8.68 -10.18
C LEU A 67 -2.92 8.68 -8.92
N PRO A 68 -3.53 7.54 -8.56
CA PRO A 68 -4.33 7.42 -7.34
C PRO A 68 -3.49 7.65 -6.08
N ILE A 69 -4.02 8.45 -5.16
CA ILE A 69 -3.43 8.67 -3.83
C ILE A 69 -4.48 8.38 -2.78
N SER A 70 -4.12 7.57 -1.78
CA SER A 70 -5.01 7.21 -0.69
C SER A 70 -4.74 8.05 0.56
N PHE A 71 -5.78 8.74 1.07
CA PHE A 71 -5.76 9.54 2.31
C PHE A 71 -6.78 9.00 3.31
N GLU A 72 -6.40 8.92 4.59
CA GLU A 72 -7.17 8.24 5.63
C GLU A 72 -8.01 9.20 6.48
N VAL A 73 -9.21 8.77 6.89
CA VAL A 73 -10.02 9.44 7.91
C VAL A 73 -9.44 9.19 9.31
N PHE A 74 -9.65 10.11 10.26
CA PHE A 74 -9.10 10.02 11.61
C PHE A 74 -10.14 9.93 12.72
N SER A 75 -11.39 10.33 12.46
CA SER A 75 -12.48 10.19 13.42
C SER A 75 -12.73 8.72 13.77
N ASP A 76 -13.16 8.47 15.01
CA ASP A 76 -13.45 7.12 15.49
C ASP A 76 -14.94 6.77 15.44
N ASP A 77 -15.82 7.75 15.26
CA ASP A 77 -17.26 7.55 15.07
C ASP A 77 -17.66 7.62 13.60
N LEU A 78 -18.69 6.86 13.20
CA LEU A 78 -19.11 6.79 11.81
C LEU A 78 -19.55 8.15 11.22
N PRO A 79 -20.29 9.01 11.94
CA PRO A 79 -20.63 10.35 11.44
C PRO A 79 -19.40 11.23 11.22
N GLY A 80 -18.41 11.15 12.10
CA GLY A 80 -17.11 11.84 11.95
C GLY A 80 -16.35 11.36 10.73
N MET A 81 -16.20 10.03 10.60
CA MET A 81 -15.59 9.41 9.41
C MET A 81 -16.28 9.84 8.12
N GLU A 82 -17.61 9.92 8.11
CA GLU A 82 -18.36 10.37 6.92
C GLU A 82 -18.04 11.81 6.55
N ARG A 83 -18.05 12.74 7.52
CA ARG A 83 -17.70 14.15 7.26
C ARG A 83 -16.28 14.28 6.70
N GLU A 84 -15.33 13.59 7.30
CA GLU A 84 -13.93 13.58 6.84
C GLU A 84 -13.78 12.93 5.48
N ALA A 85 -14.45 11.81 5.22
CA ALA A 85 -14.44 11.12 3.94
C ALA A 85 -14.94 12.02 2.80
N ARG A 86 -16.03 12.75 3.01
CA ARG A 86 -16.57 13.70 2.03
C ARG A 86 -15.60 14.87 1.79
N LYS A 87 -14.97 15.37 2.83
CA LYS A 87 -13.95 16.43 2.73
C LYS A 87 -12.73 15.93 1.95
N ILE A 88 -12.19 14.77 2.29
CA ILE A 88 -11.05 14.16 1.61
C ILE A 88 -11.39 13.89 0.13
N GLY A 89 -12.55 13.35 -0.16
CA GLY A 89 -13.01 13.08 -1.52
C GLY A 89 -13.12 14.34 -2.38
N SER A 90 -13.36 15.50 -1.78
CA SER A 90 -13.42 16.78 -2.50
C SER A 90 -12.05 17.35 -2.89
N TRP A 91 -10.94 16.82 -2.39
CA TRP A 91 -9.61 17.36 -2.67
C TRP A 91 -9.12 17.09 -4.09
N GLY A 92 -9.59 16.01 -4.74
CA GLY A 92 -9.18 15.69 -6.11
C GLY A 92 -9.85 14.45 -6.67
N LYS A 93 -9.90 14.36 -8.00
CA LYS A 93 -10.52 13.24 -8.73
C LYS A 93 -9.74 11.93 -8.63
N ASN A 94 -8.47 11.97 -8.27
CA ASN A 94 -7.57 10.83 -8.11
C ASN A 94 -7.42 10.38 -6.64
N VAL A 95 -8.24 10.93 -5.74
CA VAL A 95 -8.25 10.56 -4.32
C VAL A 95 -8.99 9.23 -4.13
N TYR A 96 -8.39 8.34 -3.32
CA TYR A 96 -9.03 7.21 -2.69
C TYR A 96 -9.10 7.47 -1.19
N ILE A 97 -10.28 7.36 -0.60
CA ILE A 97 -10.52 7.66 0.81
C ILE A 97 -10.27 6.39 1.61
N LYS A 98 -9.24 6.39 2.47
CA LYS A 98 -8.99 5.26 3.37
C LYS A 98 -9.92 5.30 4.57
N ILE A 99 -10.64 4.18 4.76
CA ILE A 99 -11.54 3.97 5.89
C ILE A 99 -11.14 2.65 6.55
N PRO A 100 -10.84 2.62 7.86
CA PRO A 100 -10.55 1.37 8.55
C PRO A 100 -11.80 0.46 8.57
N VAL A 101 -11.59 -0.85 8.54
CA VAL A 101 -12.67 -1.85 8.49
C VAL A 101 -13.56 -1.84 9.73
N THR A 102 -13.04 -1.36 10.85
CA THR A 102 -13.77 -1.10 12.11
C THR A 102 -13.26 0.20 12.73
N ASN A 103 -14.04 0.75 13.68
CA ASN A 103 -13.53 1.75 14.62
C ASN A 103 -12.73 1.10 15.78
N THR A 104 -12.26 1.90 16.74
CA THR A 104 -11.47 1.39 17.90
C THR A 104 -12.29 0.52 18.86
N LYS A 105 -13.63 0.56 18.78
CA LYS A 105 -14.56 -0.28 19.55
C LYS A 105 -14.89 -1.60 18.85
N GLY A 106 -14.34 -1.85 17.65
CA GLY A 106 -14.66 -3.02 16.85
C GLY A 106 -15.98 -2.94 16.08
N GLU A 107 -16.63 -1.78 16.05
CA GLU A 107 -17.85 -1.57 15.27
C GLU A 107 -17.51 -1.49 13.78
N SER A 108 -18.23 -2.26 12.96
CA SER A 108 -17.97 -2.35 11.51
C SER A 108 -18.30 -1.02 10.80
N THR A 109 -17.38 -0.60 9.93
CA THR A 109 -17.60 0.56 9.03
C THR A 109 -18.31 0.18 7.74
N ALA A 110 -18.72 -1.08 7.54
CA ALA A 110 -19.39 -1.55 6.33
C ALA A 110 -20.64 -0.74 5.95
N PRO A 111 -21.51 -0.26 6.89
CA PRO A 111 -22.63 0.60 6.54
C PRO A 111 -22.18 1.93 5.89
N LEU A 112 -21.11 2.53 6.41
CA LEU A 112 -20.52 3.76 5.87
C LEU A 112 -19.89 3.49 4.50
N VAL A 113 -19.11 2.41 4.37
CA VAL A 113 -18.50 1.97 3.10
C VAL A 113 -19.58 1.79 2.03
N LYS A 114 -20.69 1.13 2.37
CA LYS A 114 -21.84 0.95 1.46
C LYS A 114 -22.36 2.30 1.00
N LYS A 115 -22.70 3.18 1.92
CA LYS A 115 -23.25 4.50 1.62
C LYS A 115 -22.35 5.28 0.68
N LEU A 116 -21.09 5.48 1.05
CA LEU A 116 -20.18 6.34 0.32
C LEU A 116 -19.79 5.76 -1.06
N SER A 117 -19.57 4.44 -1.16
CA SER A 117 -19.23 3.83 -2.44
C SER A 117 -20.39 3.86 -3.45
N HIS A 118 -21.64 3.69 -2.98
CA HIS A 118 -22.83 3.81 -3.83
C HIS A 118 -23.14 5.27 -4.24
N GLU A 119 -22.60 6.24 -3.52
CA GLU A 119 -22.60 7.66 -3.93
C GLU A 119 -21.46 8.02 -4.88
N GLY A 120 -20.60 7.04 -5.27
CA GLY A 120 -19.52 7.23 -6.24
C GLY A 120 -18.18 7.66 -5.64
N LEU A 121 -18.03 7.68 -4.30
CA LEU A 121 -16.74 7.98 -3.67
C LEU A 121 -15.81 6.76 -3.77
N LYS A 122 -14.59 6.98 -4.27
CA LYS A 122 -13.57 5.93 -4.38
C LYS A 122 -12.99 5.64 -3.00
N LEU A 123 -13.13 4.41 -2.54
CA LEU A 123 -12.71 4.01 -1.19
C LEU A 123 -11.50 3.09 -1.24
N ASN A 124 -10.67 3.17 -0.19
CA ASN A 124 -9.63 2.20 0.14
C ASN A 124 -9.92 1.68 1.55
N VAL A 125 -10.66 0.55 1.65
CA VAL A 125 -10.98 -0.02 2.96
C VAL A 125 -9.76 -0.74 3.51
N THR A 126 -9.30 -0.32 4.69
CA THR A 126 -7.99 -0.68 5.23
C THR A 126 -8.06 -1.38 6.58
N ALA A 127 -6.90 -1.79 7.11
CA ALA A 127 -6.74 -2.54 8.35
C ALA A 127 -7.45 -3.92 8.36
N ILE A 128 -7.61 -4.52 7.19
CA ILE A 128 -8.23 -5.83 7.01
C ILE A 128 -7.21 -6.92 7.33
N LEU A 129 -7.58 -7.89 8.16
CA LEU A 129 -6.73 -9.00 8.60
C LEU A 129 -7.39 -10.37 8.47
N THR A 130 -8.70 -10.43 8.15
CA THR A 130 -9.43 -11.70 8.04
C THR A 130 -10.22 -11.80 6.73
N LEU A 131 -10.44 -13.02 6.26
CA LEU A 131 -11.25 -13.27 5.06
C LEU A 131 -12.71 -12.83 5.24
N ASP A 132 -13.26 -12.92 6.46
CA ASP A 132 -14.63 -12.51 6.73
C ASP A 132 -14.79 -10.97 6.68
N GLN A 133 -13.75 -10.23 7.08
CA GLN A 133 -13.71 -8.78 6.84
C GLN A 133 -13.70 -8.48 5.33
N VAL A 134 -12.90 -9.20 4.53
CA VAL A 134 -12.91 -9.05 3.06
C VAL A 134 -14.31 -9.31 2.48
N LYS A 135 -14.98 -10.40 2.89
CA LYS A 135 -16.35 -10.74 2.44
C LYS A 135 -17.35 -9.64 2.80
N THR A 136 -17.25 -9.10 4.03
CA THR A 136 -18.14 -8.04 4.52
C THR A 136 -17.95 -6.76 3.70
N VAL A 137 -16.70 -6.36 3.47
CA VAL A 137 -16.37 -5.19 2.66
C VAL A 137 -16.80 -5.37 1.21
N ALA A 138 -16.52 -6.54 0.60
CA ALA A 138 -16.92 -6.82 -0.77
C ALA A 138 -18.43 -6.70 -1.00
N LYS A 139 -19.24 -7.15 -0.02
CA LYS A 139 -20.71 -7.01 -0.07
C LYS A 139 -21.18 -5.55 0.10
N ALA A 140 -20.41 -4.73 0.77
CA ALA A 140 -20.74 -3.33 1.01
C ALA A 140 -20.37 -2.41 -0.14
N LEU A 141 -19.29 -2.72 -0.88
CA LEU A 141 -18.79 -1.90 -1.97
C LEU A 141 -19.78 -1.90 -3.16
N SER A 142 -19.92 -0.74 -3.79
CA SER A 142 -20.63 -0.60 -5.06
C SER A 142 -19.85 -1.26 -6.19
N PRO A 143 -20.47 -2.10 -7.05
CA PRO A 143 -19.81 -2.68 -8.21
C PRO A 143 -19.47 -1.65 -9.30
N GLU A 144 -20.06 -0.45 -9.23
CA GLU A 144 -19.87 0.61 -10.21
C GLU A 144 -18.77 1.60 -9.83
N THR A 145 -18.29 1.59 -8.59
CA THR A 145 -17.32 2.56 -8.09
C THR A 145 -15.97 1.89 -7.86
N PRO A 146 -14.87 2.41 -8.47
CA PRO A 146 -13.53 1.89 -8.22
C PRO A 146 -13.20 1.93 -6.72
N SER A 147 -12.74 0.82 -6.19
CA SER A 147 -12.44 0.68 -4.76
C SER A 147 -11.21 -0.22 -4.55
N ILE A 148 -10.54 -0.04 -3.42
CA ILE A 148 -9.41 -0.84 -3.00
C ILE A 148 -9.75 -1.53 -1.68
N VAL A 149 -9.39 -2.80 -1.58
CA VAL A 149 -9.53 -3.62 -0.37
C VAL A 149 -8.12 -3.95 0.12
N SER A 150 -7.67 -3.26 1.16
CA SER A 150 -6.29 -3.34 1.67
C SER A 150 -6.17 -4.35 2.80
N VAL A 151 -5.63 -5.54 2.48
CA VAL A 151 -5.32 -6.58 3.46
C VAL A 151 -3.90 -6.39 3.98
N PHE A 152 -3.74 -6.36 5.31
CA PHE A 152 -2.45 -6.19 5.96
C PHE A 152 -1.68 -7.51 6.04
N ALA A 153 -1.35 -8.07 4.87
CA ALA A 153 -0.70 -9.36 4.74
C ALA A 153 0.62 -9.45 5.54
N GLY A 154 1.42 -8.38 5.57
CA GLY A 154 2.63 -8.36 6.39
C GLY A 154 2.34 -8.45 7.88
N ARG A 155 1.27 -7.83 8.39
CA ARG A 155 0.87 -7.98 9.80
C ARG A 155 0.34 -9.38 10.11
N ILE A 156 -0.29 -10.05 9.16
CA ILE A 156 -0.65 -11.47 9.29
C ILE A 156 0.62 -12.30 9.42
N ALA A 157 1.61 -12.06 8.55
CA ALA A 157 2.91 -12.74 8.59
C ALA A 157 3.66 -12.50 9.91
N ASP A 158 3.58 -11.29 10.50
CA ASP A 158 4.17 -10.98 11.81
C ASP A 158 3.61 -11.86 12.94
N THR A 159 2.45 -12.52 12.75
CA THR A 159 1.88 -13.48 13.70
C THR A 159 2.32 -14.93 13.44
N GLY A 160 3.27 -15.16 12.53
CA GLY A 160 3.72 -16.49 12.14
C GLY A 160 2.76 -17.24 11.19
N ARG A 161 1.80 -16.56 10.59
CA ARG A 161 0.86 -17.16 9.64
C ARG A 161 1.23 -16.78 8.20
N ASP A 162 1.21 -17.77 7.30
CA ASP A 162 1.33 -17.51 5.86
C ASP A 162 0.07 -16.76 5.36
N PRO A 163 0.20 -15.52 4.84
CA PRO A 163 -0.94 -14.78 4.32
C PRO A 163 -1.41 -15.23 2.94
N MET A 164 -0.59 -15.97 2.19
CA MET A 164 -0.87 -16.30 0.79
C MET A 164 -2.18 -17.07 0.56
N PRO A 165 -2.54 -18.08 1.37
CA PRO A 165 -3.82 -18.77 1.21
C PRO A 165 -5.02 -17.83 1.33
N MET A 166 -4.99 -16.95 2.36
CA MET A 166 -6.03 -15.95 2.56
C MET A 166 -6.09 -14.93 1.41
N MET A 167 -4.95 -14.47 0.92
CA MET A 167 -4.89 -13.53 -0.21
C MET A 167 -5.48 -14.13 -1.48
N LYS A 168 -5.18 -15.40 -1.80
CA LYS A 168 -5.79 -16.12 -2.92
C LYS A 168 -7.32 -16.24 -2.79
N ASP A 169 -7.80 -16.49 -1.59
CA ASP A 169 -9.25 -16.55 -1.34
C ASP A 169 -9.89 -15.16 -1.40
N ALA A 170 -9.22 -14.12 -0.93
CA ALA A 170 -9.66 -12.73 -1.06
C ALA A 170 -9.81 -12.31 -2.54
N VAL A 171 -8.86 -12.70 -3.41
CA VAL A 171 -8.99 -12.48 -4.87
C VAL A 171 -10.26 -13.14 -5.42
N LYS A 172 -10.56 -14.41 -5.00
CA LYS A 172 -11.78 -15.09 -5.42
C LYS A 172 -13.05 -14.37 -4.96
N VAL A 173 -13.06 -13.88 -3.72
CA VAL A 173 -14.20 -13.12 -3.16
C VAL A 173 -14.47 -11.86 -3.99
N LEU A 174 -13.40 -11.12 -4.38
CA LEU A 174 -13.56 -9.86 -5.11
C LEU A 174 -13.94 -10.02 -6.59
N LYS A 175 -13.92 -11.24 -7.15
CA LYS A 175 -14.38 -11.48 -8.54
C LYS A 175 -15.84 -11.06 -8.78
N SER A 176 -16.67 -11.05 -7.73
CA SER A 176 -18.06 -10.57 -7.82
C SER A 176 -18.17 -9.04 -7.87
N ASN A 177 -17.08 -8.32 -7.63
CA ASN A 177 -17.04 -6.85 -7.66
C ASN A 177 -15.89 -6.39 -8.57
N PRO A 178 -16.13 -6.26 -9.90
CA PRO A 178 -15.06 -6.10 -10.91
C PRO A 178 -14.30 -4.78 -10.80
N LYS A 179 -14.84 -3.79 -10.07
CA LYS A 179 -14.14 -2.51 -9.83
C LYS A 179 -13.43 -2.45 -8.49
N ALA A 180 -13.46 -3.53 -7.70
CA ALA A 180 -12.72 -3.63 -6.44
C ALA A 180 -11.38 -4.35 -6.66
N GLU A 181 -10.29 -3.71 -6.25
CA GLU A 181 -8.94 -4.23 -6.37
C GLU A 181 -8.39 -4.66 -5.00
N LEU A 182 -7.86 -5.88 -4.93
CA LEU A 182 -7.16 -6.36 -3.74
C LEU A 182 -5.77 -5.76 -3.66
N LEU A 183 -5.44 -5.15 -2.52
CA LEU A 183 -4.13 -4.60 -2.23
C LEU A 183 -3.45 -5.39 -1.11
N TRP A 184 -2.24 -5.87 -1.39
CA TRP A 184 -1.31 -6.41 -0.40
C TRP A 184 -0.65 -5.25 0.33
N ALA A 185 -0.98 -5.05 1.60
CA ALA A 185 -0.44 -3.96 2.42
C ALA A 185 0.51 -4.47 3.51
N SER A 186 1.24 -3.53 4.09
CA SER A 186 2.14 -3.81 5.22
C SER A 186 3.32 -4.71 4.81
N THR A 187 3.89 -4.46 3.64
CA THR A 187 5.01 -5.20 3.07
C THR A 187 6.22 -5.20 4.00
N ARG A 188 6.87 -6.35 4.17
CA ARG A 188 8.01 -6.56 5.07
C ARG A 188 9.33 -6.74 4.32
N GLU A 189 9.27 -7.33 3.14
CA GLU A 189 10.45 -7.68 2.34
C GLU A 189 10.11 -7.72 0.84
N LEU A 190 11.15 -7.76 0.01
CA LEU A 190 10.99 -7.79 -1.45
C LEU A 190 10.26 -9.06 -1.94
N LEU A 191 10.42 -10.19 -1.26
CA LEU A 191 9.73 -11.44 -1.61
C LEU A 191 8.20 -11.28 -1.62
N ASN A 192 7.65 -10.36 -0.82
CA ASN A 192 6.22 -10.11 -0.79
C ASN A 192 5.66 -9.60 -2.15
N LEU A 193 6.49 -8.95 -2.98
CA LEU A 193 6.09 -8.58 -4.34
C LEU A 193 5.80 -9.83 -5.18
N ILE A 194 6.68 -10.83 -5.13
CA ILE A 194 6.52 -12.11 -5.85
C ILE A 194 5.33 -12.91 -5.30
N GLN A 195 5.17 -12.92 -3.97
CA GLN A 195 4.04 -13.57 -3.32
C GLN A 195 2.70 -12.93 -3.70
N ALA A 196 2.61 -11.60 -3.67
CA ALA A 196 1.41 -10.85 -4.05
C ALA A 196 1.04 -11.10 -5.52
N GLU A 197 2.01 -11.05 -6.44
CA GLU A 197 1.83 -11.39 -7.85
C GLU A 197 1.29 -12.82 -7.99
N SER A 198 1.94 -13.80 -7.33
CA SER A 198 1.55 -15.22 -7.41
C SER A 198 0.16 -15.51 -6.81
N CYS A 199 -0.31 -14.68 -5.89
CA CYS A 199 -1.67 -14.75 -5.34
C CYS A 199 -2.72 -14.17 -6.27
N GLY A 200 -2.32 -13.41 -7.31
CA GLY A 200 -3.20 -12.67 -8.18
C GLY A 200 -3.71 -11.36 -7.56
N CYS A 201 -3.00 -10.80 -6.59
CA CYS A 201 -3.31 -9.47 -6.07
C CYS A 201 -3.22 -8.42 -7.19
N HIS A 202 -4.06 -7.41 -7.14
CA HIS A 202 -4.10 -6.35 -8.14
C HIS A 202 -3.06 -5.27 -7.86
N ILE A 203 -2.80 -5.02 -6.58
CA ILE A 203 -1.93 -3.94 -6.08
C ILE A 203 -1.07 -4.48 -4.93
N ILE A 204 0.17 -4.02 -4.86
CA ILE A 204 0.99 -4.11 -3.65
C ILE A 204 1.49 -2.71 -3.29
N THR A 205 1.45 -2.35 -1.99
CA THR A 205 2.06 -1.09 -1.54
C THR A 205 3.35 -1.37 -0.78
N ILE A 206 4.41 -0.68 -1.17
CA ILE A 206 5.80 -0.95 -0.76
C ILE A 206 6.44 0.34 -0.26
N THR A 207 7.14 0.28 0.86
CA THR A 207 7.94 1.39 1.38
C THR A 207 9.21 1.62 0.56
N ASN A 208 9.74 2.85 0.59
CA ASN A 208 10.91 3.24 -0.22
C ASN A 208 12.16 2.39 0.05
N ASP A 209 12.35 1.91 1.27
CA ASP A 209 13.47 1.04 1.64
C ASP A 209 13.40 -0.34 0.97
N ILE A 210 12.20 -0.89 0.79
CA ILE A 210 11.99 -2.14 0.05
C ILE A 210 12.04 -1.88 -1.46
N LEU A 211 11.48 -0.75 -1.93
CA LEU A 211 11.53 -0.35 -3.35
C LEU A 211 12.96 -0.29 -3.88
N LYS A 212 13.91 0.22 -3.09
CA LYS A 212 15.33 0.28 -3.42
C LYS A 212 15.96 -1.11 -3.64
N LYS A 213 15.32 -2.19 -3.17
CA LYS A 213 15.81 -3.57 -3.34
C LYS A 213 15.30 -4.23 -4.63
N VAL A 214 14.36 -3.61 -5.34
CA VAL A 214 13.79 -4.18 -6.58
C VAL A 214 14.85 -4.57 -7.61
N PRO A 215 15.94 -3.80 -7.81
CA PRO A 215 17.03 -4.21 -8.73
C PRO A 215 17.74 -5.51 -8.36
N GLN A 216 17.51 -6.05 -7.16
CA GLN A 216 18.08 -7.32 -6.73
C GLN A 216 17.23 -8.54 -7.12
N VAL A 217 16.05 -8.35 -7.70
CA VAL A 217 15.21 -9.45 -8.17
C VAL A 217 15.98 -10.27 -9.20
N GLY A 218 16.11 -11.58 -8.96
CA GLY A 218 16.81 -12.50 -9.83
C GLY A 218 18.35 -12.42 -9.77
N LYS A 219 18.92 -11.69 -8.79
CA LYS A 219 20.37 -11.64 -8.60
C LYS A 219 20.94 -13.02 -8.32
N ASP A 220 22.06 -13.33 -8.96
CA ASP A 220 22.78 -14.56 -8.74
C ASP A 220 23.26 -14.68 -7.29
N LEU A 221 22.99 -15.82 -6.64
CA LEU A 221 23.25 -16.01 -5.21
C LEU A 221 24.75 -16.21 -4.89
N ASP A 222 25.53 -16.79 -5.80
CA ASP A 222 26.98 -16.93 -5.60
C ASP A 222 27.64 -15.54 -5.65
N HIS A 223 27.20 -14.71 -6.59
CA HIS A 223 27.67 -13.33 -6.66
C HIS A 223 27.25 -12.52 -5.43
N LEU A 224 26.00 -12.66 -4.98
CA LEU A 224 25.51 -11.99 -3.75
C LEU A 224 26.28 -12.46 -2.51
N SER A 225 26.59 -13.75 -2.43
CA SER A 225 27.43 -14.31 -1.36
C SER A 225 28.82 -13.67 -1.32
N LEU A 226 29.49 -13.58 -2.49
CA LEU A 226 30.79 -12.93 -2.61
C LEU A 226 30.75 -11.46 -2.17
N GLU A 227 29.76 -10.69 -2.64
CA GLU A 227 29.56 -9.29 -2.23
C GLU A 227 29.38 -9.16 -0.71
N THR A 228 28.63 -10.10 -0.10
CA THR A 228 28.40 -10.11 1.35
C THR A 228 29.71 -10.35 2.11
N VAL A 229 30.54 -11.29 1.66
CA VAL A 229 31.88 -11.54 2.23
C VAL A 229 32.79 -10.32 2.09
N GLN A 230 32.79 -9.68 0.93
CA GLN A 230 33.58 -8.46 0.69
C GLN A 230 33.13 -7.31 1.60
N MET A 231 31.82 -7.15 1.78
CA MET A 231 31.24 -6.15 2.69
C MET A 231 31.70 -6.40 4.13
N PHE A 232 31.57 -7.62 4.66
CA PHE A 232 32.01 -7.94 6.03
C PHE A 232 33.51 -7.73 6.23
N TYR A 233 34.32 -8.10 5.25
CA TYR A 233 35.76 -7.84 5.32
C TYR A 233 36.06 -6.35 5.39
N SER A 234 35.44 -5.55 4.52
CA SER A 234 35.61 -4.10 4.50
C SER A 234 35.16 -3.46 5.81
N ASP A 235 34.02 -3.88 6.36
CA ASP A 235 33.49 -3.36 7.61
C ASP A 235 34.43 -3.69 8.81
N ALA A 236 34.95 -4.91 8.86
CA ALA A 236 35.91 -5.30 9.88
C ALA A 236 37.23 -4.49 9.79
N GLN A 237 37.75 -4.24 8.58
CA GLN A 237 38.92 -3.40 8.39
C GLN A 237 38.68 -1.95 8.81
N SER A 238 37.55 -1.38 8.38
CA SER A 238 37.19 0.01 8.71
C SER A 238 36.95 0.23 10.19
N ALA A 239 36.40 -0.78 10.89
CA ALA A 239 36.20 -0.75 12.33
C ALA A 239 37.49 -1.04 13.14
N GLY A 240 38.58 -1.46 12.47
CA GLY A 240 39.85 -1.77 13.13
C GLY A 240 39.82 -3.06 14.00
N TYR A 241 38.87 -3.97 13.75
CA TYR A 241 38.77 -5.22 14.48
C TYR A 241 39.98 -6.11 14.23
N ARG A 242 40.57 -6.65 15.32
CA ARG A 242 41.67 -7.61 15.32
C ARG A 242 41.36 -8.73 16.31
N ILE A 243 41.79 -9.94 15.97
CA ILE A 243 41.72 -11.13 16.84
C ILE A 243 43.14 -11.46 17.26
#